data_adfcd88bf21bc09ecaa454a1ff7a7593
#
_entry.id   adfcd88bf21bc09ecaa454a1ff7a7593
#
_cell.length_a   1.000
_cell.length_b   1.000
_cell.length_c   1.000
_cell.angle_alpha   90.00
_cell.angle_beta   90.00
_cell.angle_gamma   90.00
#
_symmetry.space_group_name_H-M   'P 1'
#
loop_
_entity.id
_entity.type
_entity.pdbx_description
1 polymer ?
#
loop_
_entity_poly.entity_id
_entity_poly.type
_entity_poly.pdbx_seq_one_letter_code
_entity_poly.pdbx_strand_id
1 'polypeptide(L)'
;MSKLKSRVALVTGGGRGIGRAIAVALAREDARVAITARTASELEEVVRTIQTNGSQALAISADLAQPNAVREVIGQVAGRWGPTEILVNNAGVGSSANPKPVVSFDDEFWEFTLRLNLTVPYLLSKAVLPSMLANRWGRIINIASINSRVASVHAAAYTASKHGLLGLTRALALELAKDGVTVNALCPGPVRTVMNDKRIEYDAHRRGVSLAEQEASMTLIGGRLEPAEIAPLAVYLASDEARMITGQAFNICGGNVM
;
A
#
# COMPACT_ATOMS: atom_id res chain seq x y z
N MET A 1 8.44 9.42 22.94
CA MET A 1 9.48 8.47 22.51
C MET A 1 9.12 8.00 21.12
N SER A 2 10.10 7.88 20.23
CA SER A 2 9.91 7.38 18.87
C SER A 2 9.44 5.91 18.89
N LYS A 3 8.42 5.59 18.09
CA LYS A 3 7.78 4.26 18.08
C LYS A 3 8.54 3.22 17.26
N LEU A 4 9.39 3.65 16.31
CA LEU A 4 10.01 2.78 15.31
C LEU A 4 11.53 2.94 15.24
N LYS A 5 12.15 3.37 16.34
CA LYS A 5 13.58 3.70 16.41
C LYS A 5 14.47 2.61 15.77
N SER A 6 15.17 3.02 14.70
CA SER A 6 16.11 2.19 13.95
C SER A 6 15.50 1.00 13.18
N ARG A 7 14.19 0.80 13.17
CA ARG A 7 13.54 -0.26 12.38
C ARG A 7 13.71 -0.01 10.88
N VAL A 8 13.95 -1.07 10.14
CA VAL A 8 14.11 -1.01 8.68
C VAL A 8 12.76 -1.22 8.01
N ALA A 9 12.26 -0.19 7.35
CA ALA A 9 10.98 -0.22 6.64
C ALA A 9 11.17 -0.18 5.13
N LEU A 10 10.41 -0.98 4.40
CA LEU A 10 10.27 -0.90 2.94
C LEU A 10 8.84 -0.51 2.58
N VAL A 11 8.68 0.59 1.83
CA VAL A 11 7.39 1.05 1.31
C VAL A 11 7.39 0.99 -0.21
N THR A 12 6.54 0.14 -0.78
CA THR A 12 6.40 0.06 -2.24
C THR A 12 5.43 1.10 -2.76
N GLY A 13 5.67 1.64 -3.97
CA GLY A 13 4.91 2.77 -4.49
C GLY A 13 5.11 4.05 -3.65
N GLY A 14 6.31 4.22 -3.06
CA GLY A 14 6.62 5.27 -2.09
C GLY A 14 6.85 6.66 -2.67
N GLY A 15 6.85 6.83 -4.00
CA GLY A 15 7.17 8.12 -4.64
C GLY A 15 6.05 9.16 -4.55
N ARG A 16 4.79 8.75 -4.36
CA ARG A 16 3.64 9.68 -4.31
C ARG A 16 2.45 9.12 -3.52
N GLY A 17 1.43 9.94 -3.33
CA GLY A 17 0.14 9.55 -2.73
C GLY A 17 0.29 8.90 -1.36
N ILE A 18 -0.45 7.80 -1.15
CA ILE A 18 -0.50 7.08 0.13
C ILE A 18 0.89 6.55 0.53
N GLY A 19 1.64 5.96 -0.41
CA GLY A 19 2.97 5.42 -0.14
C GLY A 19 3.96 6.49 0.35
N ARG A 20 3.98 7.67 -0.29
CA ARG A 20 4.79 8.83 0.16
C ARG A 20 4.40 9.25 1.58
N ALA A 21 3.10 9.39 1.83
CA ALA A 21 2.61 9.81 3.14
C ALA A 21 3.02 8.83 4.25
N ILE A 22 2.88 7.52 4.00
CA ILE A 22 3.30 6.48 4.94
C ILE A 22 4.82 6.50 5.13
N ALA A 23 5.61 6.59 4.06
CA ALA A 23 7.07 6.64 4.14
C ALA A 23 7.57 7.80 5.01
N VAL A 24 7.03 9.00 4.79
CA VAL A 24 7.36 10.19 5.60
C VAL A 24 6.93 10.02 7.05
N ALA A 25 5.76 9.42 7.30
CA ALA A 25 5.27 9.21 8.66
C ALA A 25 6.09 8.17 9.43
N LEU A 26 6.49 7.05 8.79
CA LEU A 26 7.38 6.06 9.41
C LEU A 26 8.75 6.67 9.74
N ALA A 27 9.28 7.50 8.84
CA ALA A 27 10.55 8.19 9.06
C ALA A 27 10.51 9.19 10.23
N ARG A 28 9.38 9.86 10.45
CA ARG A 28 9.18 10.75 11.62
C ARG A 28 9.18 10.00 12.96
N GLU A 29 8.94 8.70 12.93
CA GLU A 29 9.05 7.80 14.08
C GLU A 29 10.42 7.09 14.11
N ASP A 30 11.47 7.68 13.51
CA ASP A 30 12.85 7.22 13.45
C ASP A 30 13.06 5.86 12.76
N ALA A 31 12.17 5.40 11.91
CA ALA A 31 12.45 4.27 11.03
C ALA A 31 13.46 4.66 9.94
N ARG A 32 14.31 3.71 9.52
CA ARG A 32 15.09 3.80 8.28
C ARG A 32 14.20 3.35 7.13
N VAL A 33 13.88 4.25 6.21
CA VAL A 33 12.82 3.99 5.22
C VAL A 33 13.40 3.82 3.82
N ALA A 34 13.32 2.62 3.28
CA ALA A 34 13.49 2.38 1.85
C ALA A 34 12.16 2.57 1.13
N ILE A 35 12.19 3.25 0.01
CA ILE A 35 11.03 3.45 -0.87
C ILE A 35 11.36 2.96 -2.27
N THR A 36 10.40 2.29 -2.91
CA THR A 36 10.55 1.84 -4.30
C THR A 36 9.37 2.26 -5.15
N ALA A 37 9.65 2.70 -6.36
CA ALA A 37 8.70 3.00 -7.43
C ALA A 37 9.44 3.06 -8.77
N ARG A 38 8.72 3.25 -9.88
CA ARG A 38 9.32 3.33 -11.22
C ARG A 38 9.99 4.67 -11.53
N THR A 39 9.51 5.76 -10.94
CA THR A 39 9.95 7.12 -11.24
C THR A 39 11.01 7.57 -10.24
N ALA A 40 12.27 7.61 -10.68
CA ALA A 40 13.39 7.97 -9.82
C ALA A 40 13.25 9.38 -9.22
N SER A 41 12.84 10.38 -10.01
CA SER A 41 12.68 11.77 -9.55
C SER A 41 11.64 11.93 -8.43
N GLU A 42 10.51 11.20 -8.49
CA GLU A 42 9.54 11.19 -7.40
C GLU A 42 10.12 10.59 -6.11
N LEU A 43 10.91 9.52 -6.23
CA LEU A 43 11.57 8.90 -5.08
C LEU A 43 12.63 9.82 -4.45
N GLU A 44 13.44 10.49 -5.27
CA GLU A 44 14.46 11.43 -4.81
C GLU A 44 13.86 12.62 -4.05
N GLU A 45 12.71 13.13 -4.50
CA GLU A 45 11.97 14.19 -3.79
C GLU A 45 11.54 13.74 -2.39
N VAL A 46 11.00 12.50 -2.28
CA VAL A 46 10.59 11.94 -0.99
C VAL A 46 11.79 11.70 -0.09
N VAL A 47 12.90 11.18 -0.63
CA VAL A 47 14.14 10.98 0.14
C VAL A 47 14.64 12.31 0.67
N ARG A 48 14.70 13.36 -0.16
CA ARG A 48 15.09 14.73 0.30
C ARG A 48 14.18 15.20 1.43
N THR A 49 12.86 15.03 1.30
CA THR A 49 11.88 15.40 2.33
C THR A 49 12.17 14.70 3.66
N ILE A 50 12.46 13.40 3.63
CA ILE A 50 12.75 12.61 4.84
C ILE A 50 14.09 13.04 5.44
N GLN A 51 15.13 13.24 4.63
CA GLN A 51 16.47 13.62 5.08
C GLN A 51 16.52 15.03 5.68
N THR A 52 15.76 15.98 5.11
CA THR A 52 15.63 17.34 5.66
C THR A 52 15.05 17.34 7.07
N ASN A 53 14.25 16.33 7.40
CA ASN A 53 13.69 16.11 8.74
C ASN A 53 14.64 15.31 9.68
N GLY A 54 15.89 15.07 9.27
CA GLY A 54 16.90 14.38 10.07
C GLY A 54 16.82 12.86 10.05
N SER A 55 15.94 12.25 9.24
CA SER A 55 15.73 10.81 9.17
C SER A 55 16.48 10.17 7.98
N GLN A 56 16.61 8.84 7.98
CA GLN A 56 17.31 8.11 6.92
C GLN A 56 16.34 7.56 5.88
N ALA A 57 16.63 7.77 4.60
CA ALA A 57 15.86 7.21 3.49
C ALA A 57 16.75 6.67 2.37
N LEU A 58 16.23 5.68 1.64
CA LEU A 58 16.85 5.06 0.47
C LEU A 58 15.81 4.99 -0.67
N ALA A 59 16.18 5.56 -1.84
CA ALA A 59 15.40 5.43 -3.06
C ALA A 59 15.87 4.21 -3.87
N ILE A 60 14.94 3.37 -4.31
CA ILE A 60 15.20 2.22 -5.18
C ILE A 60 14.24 2.29 -6.37
N SER A 61 14.74 2.72 -7.52
CA SER A 61 13.94 2.74 -8.75
C SER A 61 13.79 1.32 -9.31
N ALA A 62 12.56 0.79 -9.34
CA ALA A 62 12.27 -0.53 -9.86
C ALA A 62 10.82 -0.65 -10.36
N ASP A 63 10.61 -1.44 -11.41
CA ASP A 63 9.29 -1.93 -11.79
C ASP A 63 9.07 -3.31 -11.17
N LEU A 64 8.28 -3.35 -10.11
CA LEU A 64 8.01 -4.58 -9.36
C LEU A 64 7.25 -5.65 -10.15
N ALA A 65 6.65 -5.30 -11.29
CA ALA A 65 6.04 -6.28 -12.18
C ALA A 65 7.08 -7.12 -12.94
N GLN A 66 8.34 -6.65 -13.03
CA GLN A 66 9.41 -7.35 -13.72
C GLN A 66 9.91 -8.56 -12.94
N PRO A 67 10.38 -9.62 -13.63
CA PRO A 67 11.10 -10.73 -13.01
C PRO A 67 12.31 -10.21 -12.21
N ASN A 68 12.59 -10.84 -11.08
CA ASN A 68 13.71 -10.50 -10.18
C ASN A 68 13.63 -9.15 -9.43
N ALA A 69 12.78 -8.20 -9.84
CA ALA A 69 12.73 -6.88 -9.20
C ALA A 69 12.52 -6.95 -7.67
N VAL A 70 11.67 -7.87 -7.21
CA VAL A 70 11.47 -8.11 -5.76
C VAL A 70 12.78 -8.50 -5.07
N ARG A 71 13.53 -9.45 -5.65
CA ARG A 71 14.82 -9.91 -5.09
C ARG A 71 15.85 -8.79 -5.04
N GLU A 72 15.92 -8.00 -6.11
CA GLU A 72 16.85 -6.87 -6.22
C GLU A 72 16.54 -5.77 -5.20
N VAL A 73 15.27 -5.40 -5.06
CA VAL A 73 14.83 -4.40 -4.07
C VAL A 73 15.14 -4.86 -2.64
N ILE A 74 14.78 -6.09 -2.29
CA ILE A 74 15.07 -6.64 -0.95
C ILE A 74 16.60 -6.72 -0.70
N GLY A 75 17.38 -7.13 -1.71
CA GLY A 75 18.84 -7.19 -1.63
C GLY A 75 19.47 -5.81 -1.39
N GLN A 76 19.00 -4.75 -2.06
CA GLN A 76 19.49 -3.39 -1.86
C GLN A 76 19.17 -2.87 -0.44
N VAL A 77 17.96 -3.13 0.08
CA VAL A 77 17.61 -2.76 1.46
C VAL A 77 18.52 -3.49 2.45
N ALA A 78 18.66 -4.81 2.27
CA ALA A 78 19.49 -5.64 3.16
C ALA A 78 20.97 -5.22 3.13
N GLY A 79 21.53 -4.89 1.98
CA GLY A 79 22.90 -4.42 1.83
C GLY A 79 23.13 -3.04 2.48
N ARG A 80 22.10 -2.22 2.61
CA ARG A 80 22.21 -0.86 3.17
C ARG A 80 22.05 -0.82 4.70
N TRP A 81 21.07 -1.58 5.24
CA TRP A 81 20.66 -1.47 6.65
C TRP A 81 20.38 -2.79 7.35
N GLY A 82 20.51 -3.91 6.66
CA GLY A 82 20.08 -5.20 7.17
C GLY A 82 18.65 -5.56 6.72
N PRO A 83 18.06 -6.60 7.28
CA PRO A 83 16.78 -7.15 6.83
C PRO A 83 15.61 -6.17 7.02
N THR A 84 14.65 -6.24 6.09
CA THR A 84 13.39 -5.51 6.21
C THR A 84 12.57 -6.04 7.38
N GLU A 85 12.21 -5.17 8.31
CA GLU A 85 11.42 -5.49 9.51
C GLU A 85 9.96 -5.02 9.37
N ILE A 86 9.73 -3.93 8.61
CA ILE A 86 8.40 -3.39 8.30
C ILE A 86 8.23 -3.38 6.79
N LEU A 87 7.23 -4.08 6.28
CA LEU A 87 6.89 -4.10 4.87
C LEU A 87 5.53 -3.45 4.65
N VAL A 88 5.50 -2.39 3.82
CA VAL A 88 4.25 -1.75 3.37
C VAL A 88 4.06 -2.05 1.88
N ASN A 89 3.15 -2.97 1.58
CA ASN A 89 2.73 -3.31 0.22
C ASN A 89 1.69 -2.28 -0.27
N ASN A 90 2.16 -1.19 -0.89
CA ASN A 90 1.31 -0.12 -1.38
C ASN A 90 1.35 0.03 -2.91
N ALA A 91 2.40 -0.42 -3.59
CA ALA A 91 2.45 -0.38 -5.06
C ALA A 91 1.24 -1.09 -5.66
N GLY A 92 0.63 -0.46 -6.66
CA GLY A 92 -0.54 -1.04 -7.32
C GLY A 92 -1.04 -0.20 -8.48
N VAL A 93 -1.92 -0.79 -9.27
CA VAL A 93 -2.66 -0.16 -10.35
C VAL A 93 -4.15 -0.12 -10.00
N GLY A 94 -4.80 1.02 -10.25
CA GLY A 94 -6.22 1.23 -9.95
C GLY A 94 -7.14 0.85 -11.09
N SER A 95 -8.43 0.73 -10.79
CA SER A 95 -9.49 0.47 -11.78
C SER A 95 -9.63 1.56 -12.85
N SER A 96 -9.15 2.77 -12.57
CA SER A 96 -9.19 3.90 -13.51
C SER A 96 -8.20 3.77 -14.67
N ALA A 97 -7.25 2.87 -14.60
CA ALA A 97 -6.26 2.70 -15.66
C ALA A 97 -6.85 1.99 -16.90
N ASN A 98 -7.85 1.13 -16.70
CA ASN A 98 -8.60 0.47 -17.78
C ASN A 98 -10.05 0.15 -17.34
N PRO A 99 -10.94 1.15 -17.23
CA PRO A 99 -12.30 0.95 -16.72
C PRO A 99 -13.22 0.47 -17.84
N LYS A 100 -13.39 -0.86 -17.98
CA LYS A 100 -14.21 -1.50 -19.02
C LYS A 100 -15.11 -2.59 -18.43
N PRO A 101 -16.26 -2.88 -19.08
CA PRO A 101 -17.06 -4.07 -18.80
C PRO A 101 -16.23 -5.35 -18.97
N VAL A 102 -16.55 -6.39 -18.21
CA VAL A 102 -15.84 -7.68 -18.28
C VAL A 102 -15.86 -8.29 -19.68
N VAL A 103 -16.96 -8.17 -20.39
CA VAL A 103 -17.12 -8.70 -21.76
C VAL A 103 -16.12 -8.14 -22.77
N SER A 104 -15.54 -6.97 -22.50
CA SER A 104 -14.55 -6.31 -23.35
C SER A 104 -13.27 -5.92 -22.58
N PHE A 105 -13.06 -6.55 -21.44
CA PHE A 105 -11.87 -6.29 -20.63
C PHE A 105 -10.62 -6.88 -21.28
N ASP A 106 -9.51 -6.22 -21.11
CA ASP A 106 -8.22 -6.64 -21.65
C ASP A 106 -7.57 -7.70 -20.74
N ASP A 107 -7.34 -8.89 -21.26
CA ASP A 107 -6.78 -10.00 -20.51
C ASP A 107 -5.33 -9.74 -20.05
N GLU A 108 -4.51 -9.05 -20.86
CA GLU A 108 -3.14 -8.69 -20.48
C GLU A 108 -3.16 -7.68 -19.30
N PHE A 109 -4.14 -6.75 -19.32
CA PHE A 109 -4.29 -5.81 -18.21
C PHE A 109 -4.87 -6.47 -16.96
N TRP A 110 -5.69 -7.51 -17.11
CA TRP A 110 -6.14 -8.36 -16.00
C TRP A 110 -4.94 -9.03 -15.32
N GLU A 111 -4.10 -9.72 -16.08
CA GLU A 111 -2.90 -10.39 -15.56
C GLU A 111 -1.93 -9.40 -14.89
N PHE A 112 -1.68 -8.25 -15.54
CA PHE A 112 -0.86 -7.20 -14.99
C PHE A 112 -1.41 -6.68 -13.65
N THR A 113 -2.73 -6.50 -13.55
CA THR A 113 -3.38 -6.03 -12.32
C THR A 113 -3.22 -7.04 -11.19
N LEU A 114 -3.48 -8.32 -11.44
CA LEU A 114 -3.28 -9.39 -10.46
C LEU A 114 -1.81 -9.52 -10.08
N ARG A 115 -0.91 -9.43 -11.05
CA ARG A 115 0.53 -9.49 -10.82
C ARG A 115 0.97 -8.40 -9.85
N LEU A 116 0.66 -7.14 -10.13
CA LEU A 116 1.14 -6.01 -9.34
C LEU A 116 0.43 -5.89 -7.99
N ASN A 117 -0.90 -6.09 -7.95
CA ASN A 117 -1.70 -5.84 -6.76
C ASN A 117 -1.76 -7.02 -5.78
N LEU A 118 -1.45 -8.24 -6.22
CA LEU A 118 -1.60 -9.46 -5.42
C LEU A 118 -0.32 -10.31 -5.40
N THR A 119 0.19 -10.69 -6.58
CA THR A 119 1.36 -11.57 -6.65
C THR A 119 2.63 -10.89 -6.11
N VAL A 120 2.85 -9.62 -6.42
CA VAL A 120 4.01 -8.86 -5.91
C VAL A 120 3.97 -8.72 -4.38
N PRO A 121 2.86 -8.33 -3.73
CA PRO A 121 2.73 -8.39 -2.27
C PRO A 121 3.03 -9.76 -1.66
N TYR A 122 2.57 -10.85 -2.29
CA TYR A 122 2.93 -12.20 -1.87
C TYR A 122 4.45 -12.45 -1.95
N LEU A 123 5.08 -12.12 -3.08
CA LEU A 123 6.51 -12.33 -3.29
C LEU A 123 7.36 -11.50 -2.32
N LEU A 124 7.00 -10.24 -2.08
CA LEU A 124 7.67 -9.38 -1.11
C LEU A 124 7.53 -9.92 0.31
N SER A 125 6.32 -10.32 0.71
CA SER A 125 6.07 -10.94 2.00
C SER A 125 6.93 -12.19 2.18
N LYS A 126 6.90 -13.11 1.20
CA LYS A 126 7.72 -14.33 1.21
C LYS A 126 9.21 -14.02 1.34
N ALA A 127 9.71 -12.97 0.69
CA ALA A 127 11.14 -12.62 0.72
C ALA A 127 11.61 -12.05 2.07
N VAL A 128 10.75 -11.34 2.81
CA VAL A 128 11.12 -10.75 4.13
C VAL A 128 10.87 -11.70 5.30
N LEU A 129 9.99 -12.68 5.15
CA LEU A 129 9.58 -13.59 6.23
C LEU A 129 10.72 -14.38 6.89
N PRO A 130 11.73 -14.92 6.18
CA PRO A 130 12.80 -15.68 6.84
C PRO A 130 13.49 -14.88 7.96
N SER A 131 13.78 -13.60 7.72
CA SER A 131 14.41 -12.74 8.72
C SER A 131 13.44 -12.32 9.83
N MET A 132 12.17 -12.04 9.49
CA MET A 132 11.16 -11.70 10.50
C MET A 132 10.90 -12.86 11.46
N LEU A 133 10.85 -14.11 10.95
CA LEU A 133 10.68 -15.32 11.74
C LEU A 133 11.91 -15.58 12.66
N ALA A 134 13.12 -15.45 12.13
CA ALA A 134 14.35 -15.61 12.88
C ALA A 134 14.44 -14.60 14.05
N ASN A 135 14.01 -13.38 13.83
CA ASN A 135 14.01 -12.30 14.83
C ASN A 135 12.76 -12.31 15.73
N ARG A 136 11.77 -13.16 15.45
CA ARG A 136 10.45 -13.19 16.11
C ARG A 136 9.79 -11.81 16.17
N TRP A 137 9.99 -11.03 15.14
CA TRP A 137 9.43 -9.69 14.99
C TRP A 137 9.28 -9.34 13.52
N GLY A 138 8.13 -8.83 13.14
CA GLY A 138 7.85 -8.32 11.79
C GLY A 138 6.50 -7.64 11.72
N ARG A 139 6.36 -6.69 10.78
CA ARG A 139 5.12 -5.97 10.51
C ARG A 139 4.88 -5.91 9.02
N ILE A 140 3.80 -6.52 8.54
CA ILE A 140 3.39 -6.47 7.14
C ILE A 140 2.06 -5.71 7.06
N ILE A 141 2.05 -4.64 6.30
CA ILE A 141 0.88 -3.76 6.11
C ILE A 141 0.53 -3.74 4.62
N ASN A 142 -0.61 -4.30 4.27
CA ASN A 142 -1.10 -4.34 2.91
C ASN A 142 -2.07 -3.17 2.65
N ILE A 143 -1.76 -2.31 1.69
CA ILE A 143 -2.69 -1.25 1.28
C ILE A 143 -3.70 -1.86 0.30
N ALA A 144 -4.81 -2.28 0.87
CA ALA A 144 -5.93 -2.86 0.17
C ALA A 144 -6.85 -1.76 -0.42
N SER A 145 -8.15 -1.83 -0.21
CA SER A 145 -9.16 -0.84 -0.62
C SER A 145 -10.49 -1.20 0.02
N ILE A 146 -11.44 -0.28 0.07
CA ILE A 146 -12.87 -0.64 0.28
C ILE A 146 -13.33 -1.67 -0.76
N ASN A 147 -12.74 -1.66 -1.97
CA ASN A 147 -12.99 -2.67 -3.01
C ASN A 147 -12.45 -4.08 -2.65
N SER A 148 -11.90 -4.28 -1.48
CA SER A 148 -11.66 -5.61 -0.90
C SER A 148 -12.88 -6.20 -0.20
N ARG A 149 -13.96 -5.42 -0.05
CA ARG A 149 -15.21 -5.79 0.62
C ARG A 149 -16.44 -5.60 -0.25
N VAL A 150 -16.40 -4.58 -1.13
CA VAL A 150 -17.46 -4.24 -2.07
C VAL A 150 -16.90 -4.17 -3.48
N ALA A 151 -17.77 -4.11 -4.48
CA ALA A 151 -17.35 -3.95 -5.87
C ALA A 151 -17.62 -2.53 -6.39
N SER A 152 -16.96 -2.17 -7.47
CA SER A 152 -17.26 -0.97 -8.25
C SER A 152 -17.50 -1.35 -9.72
N VAL A 153 -18.36 -0.61 -10.40
CA VAL A 153 -18.64 -0.83 -11.82
C VAL A 153 -17.35 -0.68 -12.64
N HIS A 154 -17.13 -1.59 -13.58
CA HIS A 154 -15.94 -1.62 -14.46
C HIS A 154 -14.60 -1.67 -13.72
N ALA A 155 -14.56 -2.42 -12.64
CA ALA A 155 -13.39 -2.57 -11.77
C ALA A 155 -13.07 -4.04 -11.46
N ALA A 156 -13.39 -4.98 -12.34
CA ALA A 156 -13.32 -6.43 -12.07
C ALA A 156 -11.92 -6.87 -11.62
N ALA A 157 -10.87 -6.60 -12.40
CA ALA A 157 -9.50 -6.97 -12.08
C ALA A 157 -9.02 -6.34 -10.76
N TYR A 158 -9.29 -5.06 -10.57
CA TYR A 158 -8.95 -4.36 -9.34
C TYR A 158 -9.67 -4.95 -8.13
N THR A 159 -10.98 -5.14 -8.22
CA THR A 159 -11.80 -5.75 -7.15
C THR A 159 -11.30 -7.14 -6.80
N ALA A 160 -11.09 -8.00 -7.79
CA ALA A 160 -10.56 -9.35 -7.59
C ALA A 160 -9.19 -9.31 -6.89
N SER A 161 -8.26 -8.45 -7.37
CA SER A 161 -6.92 -8.31 -6.79
C SER A 161 -6.97 -7.85 -5.33
N LYS A 162 -7.85 -6.90 -4.98
CA LYS A 162 -7.96 -6.36 -3.62
C LYS A 162 -8.68 -7.31 -2.66
N HIS A 163 -9.66 -8.09 -3.12
CA HIS A 163 -10.23 -9.20 -2.35
C HIS A 163 -9.17 -10.29 -2.10
N GLY A 164 -8.41 -10.66 -3.13
CA GLY A 164 -7.29 -11.61 -2.99
C GLY A 164 -6.23 -11.15 -1.99
N LEU A 165 -5.88 -9.85 -1.99
CA LEU A 165 -4.92 -9.28 -1.05
C LEU A 165 -5.43 -9.35 0.40
N LEU A 166 -6.73 -9.20 0.63
CA LEU A 166 -7.32 -9.38 1.94
C LEU A 166 -7.31 -10.86 2.38
N GLY A 167 -7.56 -11.79 1.45
CA GLY A 167 -7.38 -13.22 1.68
C GLY A 167 -5.93 -13.56 2.07
N LEU A 168 -4.96 -13.06 1.32
CA LEU A 168 -3.53 -13.21 1.62
C LEU A 168 -3.16 -12.64 3.01
N THR A 169 -3.70 -11.48 3.36
CA THR A 169 -3.48 -10.86 4.68
C THR A 169 -3.90 -11.79 5.80
N ARG A 170 -5.07 -12.39 5.69
CA ARG A 170 -5.62 -13.30 6.72
C ARG A 170 -4.85 -14.62 6.78
N ALA A 171 -4.49 -15.20 5.64
CA ALA A 171 -3.71 -16.43 5.58
C ALA A 171 -2.35 -16.25 6.27
N LEU A 172 -1.60 -15.22 5.87
CA LEU A 172 -0.30 -14.93 6.49
C LEU A 172 -0.43 -14.62 7.99
N ALA A 173 -1.45 -13.87 8.39
CA ALA A 173 -1.68 -13.56 9.81
C ALA A 173 -1.88 -14.82 10.64
N LEU A 174 -2.65 -15.80 10.12
CA LEU A 174 -2.90 -17.06 10.80
C LEU A 174 -1.63 -17.92 10.91
N GLU A 175 -0.84 -17.98 9.84
CA GLU A 175 0.42 -18.75 9.80
C GLU A 175 1.47 -18.19 10.75
N LEU A 176 1.57 -16.85 10.89
CA LEU A 176 2.69 -16.15 11.50
C LEU A 176 2.44 -15.63 12.91
N ALA A 177 1.20 -15.73 13.41
CA ALA A 177 0.80 -15.13 14.69
C ALA A 177 1.67 -15.57 15.88
N LYS A 178 2.10 -16.85 15.93
CA LYS A 178 2.90 -17.40 17.02
C LYS A 178 4.38 -16.97 16.97
N ASP A 179 4.81 -16.42 15.85
CA ASP A 179 6.20 -16.05 15.58
C ASP A 179 6.49 -14.56 15.74
N GLY A 180 5.55 -13.81 16.32
CA GLY A 180 5.73 -12.39 16.59
C GLY A 180 5.59 -11.48 15.36
N VAL A 181 5.12 -12.01 14.23
CA VAL A 181 4.88 -11.26 12.99
C VAL A 181 3.40 -10.95 12.85
N THR A 182 3.06 -9.68 12.65
CA THR A 182 1.67 -9.28 12.39
C THR A 182 1.47 -8.90 10.93
N VAL A 183 0.31 -9.24 10.38
CA VAL A 183 -0.07 -8.92 9.01
C VAL A 183 -1.46 -8.30 9.00
N ASN A 184 -1.57 -7.05 8.57
CA ASN A 184 -2.83 -6.32 8.55
C ASN A 184 -3.05 -5.60 7.21
N ALA A 185 -4.30 -5.27 6.92
CA ALA A 185 -4.68 -4.50 5.75
C ALA A 185 -5.30 -3.15 6.13
N LEU A 186 -4.92 -2.11 5.42
CA LEU A 186 -5.64 -0.85 5.38
C LEU A 186 -6.53 -0.84 4.13
N CYS A 187 -7.79 -0.48 4.30
CA CYS A 187 -8.79 -0.41 3.26
C CYS A 187 -9.23 1.05 3.04
N PRO A 188 -8.41 1.87 2.32
CA PRO A 188 -8.78 3.23 2.03
C PRO A 188 -10.04 3.31 1.17
N GLY A 189 -10.84 4.34 1.42
CA GLY A 189 -11.85 4.83 0.50
C GLY A 189 -11.26 5.69 -0.61
N PRO A 190 -12.00 6.71 -1.08
CA PRO A 190 -11.50 7.65 -2.09
C PRO A 190 -10.46 8.59 -1.46
N VAL A 191 -9.21 8.47 -1.90
CA VAL A 191 -8.07 9.30 -1.44
C VAL A 191 -7.62 10.23 -2.56
N ARG A 192 -7.30 11.50 -2.28
CA ARG A 192 -6.78 12.49 -3.24
C ARG A 192 -5.42 12.03 -3.79
N THR A 193 -5.46 11.38 -4.93
CA THR A 193 -4.32 10.83 -5.66
C THR A 193 -4.61 10.86 -7.15
N VAL A 194 -3.58 10.92 -7.98
CA VAL A 194 -3.71 10.85 -9.45
C VAL A 194 -4.50 9.61 -9.90
N MET A 195 -4.37 8.49 -9.19
CA MET A 195 -5.15 7.27 -9.47
C MET A 195 -6.64 7.50 -9.23
N ASN A 196 -7.01 8.17 -8.15
CA ASN A 196 -8.41 8.42 -7.81
C ASN A 196 -9.02 9.55 -8.62
N ASP A 197 -8.24 10.58 -9.01
CA ASP A 197 -8.71 11.67 -9.88
C ASP A 197 -9.27 11.11 -11.19
N LYS A 198 -8.51 10.25 -11.86
CA LYS A 198 -8.96 9.56 -13.08
C LYS A 198 -10.20 8.69 -12.85
N ARG A 199 -10.36 8.11 -11.66
CA ARG A 199 -11.56 7.33 -11.34
C ARG A 199 -12.79 8.19 -11.18
N ILE A 200 -12.66 9.34 -10.53
CA ILE A 200 -13.75 10.30 -10.36
C ILE A 200 -14.19 10.86 -11.68
N GLU A 201 -13.26 11.27 -12.54
CA GLU A 201 -13.55 11.74 -13.91
C GLU A 201 -14.35 10.69 -14.69
N TYR A 202 -13.90 9.44 -14.65
CA TYR A 202 -14.60 8.33 -15.32
C TYR A 202 -16.02 8.12 -14.76
N ASP A 203 -16.18 8.09 -13.44
CA ASP A 203 -17.49 7.84 -12.82
C ASP A 203 -18.44 9.00 -12.97
N ALA A 204 -17.98 10.26 -12.94
CA ALA A 204 -18.75 11.45 -13.20
C ALA A 204 -19.30 11.43 -14.64
N HIS A 205 -18.43 11.17 -15.62
CA HIS A 205 -18.84 11.05 -17.02
C HIS A 205 -19.88 9.93 -17.22
N ARG A 206 -19.62 8.74 -16.67
CA ARG A 206 -20.52 7.57 -16.77
C ARG A 206 -21.89 7.82 -16.12
N ARG A 207 -21.95 8.62 -15.05
CA ARG A 207 -23.19 8.95 -14.33
C ARG A 207 -23.90 10.19 -14.86
N GLY A 208 -23.26 10.96 -15.74
CA GLY A 208 -23.81 12.23 -16.25
C GLY A 208 -23.91 13.32 -15.17
N VAL A 209 -23.00 13.34 -14.20
CA VAL A 209 -22.93 14.35 -13.13
C VAL A 209 -21.65 15.18 -13.24
N SER A 210 -21.61 16.34 -12.60
CA SER A 210 -20.40 17.15 -12.53
C SER A 210 -19.32 16.49 -11.65
N LEU A 211 -18.06 16.86 -11.85
CA LEU A 211 -16.96 16.41 -10.99
C LEU A 211 -17.18 16.80 -9.52
N ALA A 212 -17.71 17.99 -9.27
CA ALA A 212 -17.99 18.49 -7.94
C ALA A 212 -19.08 17.65 -7.23
N GLU A 213 -20.16 17.32 -7.92
CA GLU A 213 -21.22 16.45 -7.40
C GLU A 213 -20.69 15.04 -7.14
N GLN A 214 -19.89 14.48 -8.08
CA GLN A 214 -19.27 13.19 -7.91
C GLN A 214 -18.34 13.20 -6.67
N GLU A 215 -17.50 14.22 -6.51
CA GLU A 215 -16.58 14.31 -5.38
C GLU A 215 -17.32 14.48 -4.05
N ALA A 216 -18.33 15.32 -3.98
CA ALA A 216 -19.13 15.53 -2.77
C ALA A 216 -19.84 14.24 -2.30
N SER A 217 -20.19 13.33 -3.23
CA SER A 217 -20.85 12.06 -2.93
C SER A 217 -19.91 10.91 -2.54
N MET A 218 -18.58 11.16 -2.49
CA MET A 218 -17.60 10.06 -2.37
C MET A 218 -17.55 9.42 -0.98
N THR A 219 -17.85 10.15 0.08
CA THR A 219 -17.91 9.61 1.44
C THR A 219 -19.10 10.18 2.22
N LEU A 220 -19.53 9.52 3.29
CA LEU A 220 -20.60 10.04 4.15
C LEU A 220 -20.16 11.28 4.95
N ILE A 221 -18.88 11.43 5.23
CA ILE A 221 -18.30 12.61 5.89
C ILE A 221 -18.22 13.80 4.91
N GLY A 222 -18.27 13.52 3.61
CA GLY A 222 -18.13 14.47 2.51
C GLY A 222 -16.72 14.48 1.90
N GLY A 223 -16.65 14.53 0.56
CA GLY A 223 -15.40 14.63 -0.18
C GLY A 223 -14.50 13.39 -0.14
N ARG A 224 -13.20 13.61 -0.25
CA ARG A 224 -12.15 12.59 -0.30
C ARG A 224 -11.18 12.74 0.86
N LEU A 225 -10.56 11.63 1.24
CA LEU A 225 -9.48 11.62 2.21
C LEU A 225 -8.18 12.19 1.61
N GLU A 226 -7.35 12.76 2.46
CA GLU A 226 -5.97 13.09 2.11
C GLU A 226 -5.05 11.88 2.37
N PRO A 227 -3.97 11.68 1.58
CA PRO A 227 -3.00 10.61 1.84
C PRO A 227 -2.44 10.60 3.27
N ALA A 228 -2.31 11.78 3.89
CA ALA A 228 -1.83 11.93 5.26
C ALA A 228 -2.78 11.33 6.30
N GLU A 229 -4.07 11.17 6.00
CA GLU A 229 -5.05 10.58 6.92
C GLU A 229 -4.96 9.05 6.99
N ILE A 230 -4.27 8.42 6.01
CA ILE A 230 -4.01 6.97 6.01
C ILE A 230 -2.77 6.63 6.85
N ALA A 231 -1.76 7.50 6.83
CA ALA A 231 -0.45 7.24 7.40
C ALA A 231 -0.42 6.97 8.92
N PRO A 232 -1.20 7.63 9.79
CA PRO A 232 -1.17 7.40 11.24
C PRO A 232 -1.50 5.95 11.62
N LEU A 233 -2.49 5.33 10.95
CA LEU A 233 -2.83 3.94 11.24
C LEU A 233 -1.75 2.97 10.74
N ALA A 234 -1.06 3.28 9.62
CA ALA A 234 0.08 2.49 9.19
C ALA A 234 1.24 2.53 10.21
N VAL A 235 1.53 3.70 10.77
CA VAL A 235 2.53 3.87 11.84
C VAL A 235 2.13 3.09 13.08
N TYR A 236 0.88 3.19 13.52
CA TYR A 236 0.38 2.44 14.68
C TYR A 236 0.54 0.92 14.46
N LEU A 237 0.11 0.41 13.31
CA LEU A 237 0.22 -1.03 13.00
C LEU A 237 1.68 -1.50 12.82
N ALA A 238 2.60 -0.60 12.49
CA ALA A 238 4.03 -0.90 12.43
C ALA A 238 4.70 -0.94 13.80
N SER A 239 4.07 -0.42 14.86
CA SER A 239 4.63 -0.30 16.20
C SER A 239 4.40 -1.53 17.09
N ASP A 240 5.02 -1.54 18.25
CA ASP A 240 4.78 -2.56 19.28
C ASP A 240 3.45 -2.37 20.01
N GLU A 241 2.85 -1.18 19.94
CA GLU A 241 1.51 -0.91 20.47
C GLU A 241 0.44 -1.80 19.81
N ALA A 242 0.66 -2.17 18.51
CA ALA A 242 -0.24 -3.02 17.73
C ALA A 242 0.15 -4.52 17.76
N ARG A 243 1.03 -4.97 18.67
CA ARG A 243 1.54 -6.36 18.69
C ARG A 243 0.46 -7.45 18.78
N MET A 244 -0.73 -7.12 19.28
CA MET A 244 -1.87 -8.04 19.40
C MET A 244 -2.89 -7.88 18.25
N ILE A 245 -2.58 -7.07 17.24
CA ILE A 245 -3.46 -6.82 16.11
C ILE A 245 -2.87 -7.51 14.87
N THR A 246 -3.52 -8.57 14.41
CA THR A 246 -3.15 -9.29 13.19
C THR A 246 -4.38 -9.83 12.47
N GLY A 247 -4.31 -10.00 11.15
CA GLY A 247 -5.39 -10.48 10.29
C GLY A 247 -6.53 -9.47 10.08
N GLN A 248 -6.38 -8.23 10.57
CA GLN A 248 -7.44 -7.23 10.52
C GLN A 248 -7.40 -6.44 9.21
N ALA A 249 -8.59 -5.95 8.83
CA ALA A 249 -8.77 -5.06 7.70
C ALA A 249 -9.51 -3.80 8.17
N PHE A 250 -8.79 -2.70 8.21
CA PHE A 250 -9.28 -1.43 8.74
C PHE A 250 -9.79 -0.53 7.62
N ASN A 251 -11.07 -0.20 7.66
CA ASN A 251 -11.63 0.79 6.74
C ASN A 251 -11.20 2.20 7.17
N ILE A 252 -10.63 2.96 6.22
CA ILE A 252 -10.38 4.40 6.35
C ILE A 252 -11.08 5.04 5.15
N CYS A 253 -12.39 5.24 5.25
CA CYS A 253 -13.23 5.47 4.08
C CYS A 253 -14.33 6.53 4.28
N GLY A 254 -14.31 7.28 5.36
CA GLY A 254 -15.34 8.29 5.64
C GLY A 254 -16.77 7.72 5.67
N GLY A 255 -16.93 6.48 6.19
CA GLY A 255 -18.23 5.83 6.34
C GLY A 255 -18.75 5.07 5.11
N ASN A 256 -18.04 5.06 3.99
CA ASN A 256 -18.49 4.40 2.75
C ASN A 256 -18.77 2.90 2.88
N VAL A 257 -18.04 2.24 3.76
CA VAL A 257 -18.18 0.79 4.04
C VAL A 257 -18.04 0.60 5.55
N MET A 258 -19.04 -0.03 6.12
CA MET A 258 -19.11 -0.38 7.55
C MET A 258 -19.10 -1.89 7.73
#